data_0031f6aed53225e8bd4507b5e523cb40
#
_entry.id   0031f6aed53225e8bd4507b5e523cb40
#
_cell.length_a   1.000
_cell.length_b   1.000
_cell.length_c   1.000
_cell.angle_alpha   90.00
_cell.angle_beta   90.00
_cell.angle_gamma   90.00
#
_symmetry.space_group_name_H-M   'P 1'
#
loop_
_entity.id
_entity.type
_entity.pdbx_description
1 polymer ?
#
loop_
_entity_poly.entity_id
_entity_poly.type
_entity_poly.pdbx_seq_one_letter_code
_entity_poly.pdbx_strand_id
1 'polypeptide(L)'
;MKIPGARRIAICAILCLLMNVTCLIIPAKAEGGFIRTSGTRFTLDGKPFYVVGANNHYLTFGSAREVTRVLDDAVAMHANVIRTFIQPVIGSLDGTTVPTIWDWKSKADASDLGVNGAYMLYWDTARNRMGINDGPDGLQRLDFLVAEARKRGLRLIVAFLDFWAYTGGAQQMRAWYGSRDENTFFFTDPRAKRDYLLWVREVLTRTNSIDGIRYKDDPTIFAWELMNEPNIRPEPLYRSWIEEMAGYIKSIDPNHLVGSGHANVSNKLSDLSIPILDFGTWHGYPLYYKLTPARFDRLITEFCEIGRRHQKPVLLEEFGFARSNRDQVAVYRMWLKTLHDNPDCAGWLIWRLVSLQDSGRFPKDSHDQFDIRNDEGEVWAVVKDAAKSGALRRYQND
;
A
#
# COMPACT_ATOMS: atom_id res chain seq x y z
N MET A 1 -45.04 -40.73 -76.94
CA MET A 1 -44.86 -41.23 -75.55
C MET A 1 -43.88 -40.30 -74.82
N LYS A 2 -44.33 -39.65 -73.75
CA LYS A 2 -43.71 -38.53 -73.10
C LYS A 2 -42.56 -38.98 -72.17
N ILE A 3 -41.44 -38.27 -72.22
CA ILE A 3 -40.32 -38.38 -71.26
C ILE A 3 -40.38 -37.16 -70.33
N PRO A 4 -40.35 -37.37 -68.95
CA PRO A 4 -40.30 -36.25 -68.04
C PRO A 4 -38.90 -35.92 -67.52
N GLY A 5 -38.63 -34.70 -67.48
CA GLY A 5 -38.06 -33.74 -66.55
C GLY A 5 -36.81 -34.10 -65.77
N ALA A 6 -35.69 -33.46 -66.15
CA ALA A 6 -34.48 -33.35 -65.30
C ALA A 6 -34.59 -32.20 -64.28
N ARG A 7 -34.51 -32.54 -62.99
CA ARG A 7 -34.38 -31.55 -61.91
C ARG A 7 -32.92 -31.08 -61.80
N ARG A 8 -32.70 -29.80 -61.95
CA ARG A 8 -31.40 -29.15 -61.58
C ARG A 8 -31.32 -28.97 -60.10
N ILE A 9 -30.31 -29.58 -59.51
CA ILE A 9 -29.90 -29.32 -58.06
C ILE A 9 -28.92 -28.16 -58.12
N ALA A 10 -29.32 -27.04 -57.52
CA ALA A 10 -28.41 -25.91 -57.23
C ALA A 10 -27.66 -26.17 -55.94
N ILE A 11 -26.35 -26.30 -56.05
CA ILE A 11 -25.45 -26.38 -54.87
C ILE A 11 -25.13 -24.95 -54.48
N CYS A 12 -25.73 -24.48 -53.35
CA CYS A 12 -25.31 -23.25 -52.67
C CYS A 12 -24.03 -23.55 -51.87
N ALA A 13 -22.89 -23.09 -52.36
CA ALA A 13 -21.66 -23.04 -51.58
C ALA A 13 -21.74 -21.87 -50.60
N ILE A 14 -21.93 -22.16 -49.31
CA ILE A 14 -21.83 -21.17 -48.23
C ILE A 14 -20.35 -21.00 -47.93
N LEU A 15 -19.76 -19.88 -48.36
CA LEU A 15 -18.43 -19.42 -47.94
C LEU A 15 -18.56 -18.87 -46.51
N CYS A 16 -18.19 -19.64 -45.49
CA CYS A 16 -17.96 -19.14 -44.14
C CYS A 16 -16.68 -18.32 -44.11
N LEU A 17 -16.77 -17.00 -44.18
CA LEU A 17 -15.68 -16.08 -43.88
C LEU A 17 -15.49 -16.06 -42.37
N LEU A 18 -14.50 -16.80 -41.86
CA LEU A 18 -14.02 -16.67 -40.47
C LEU A 18 -13.34 -15.30 -40.34
N MET A 19 -14.08 -14.28 -39.97
CA MET A 19 -13.49 -13.06 -39.41
C MET A 19 -12.83 -13.39 -38.08
N ASN A 20 -11.51 -13.50 -38.08
CA ASN A 20 -10.72 -13.41 -36.87
C ASN A 20 -10.85 -12.00 -36.30
N VAL A 21 -11.84 -11.78 -35.44
CA VAL A 21 -11.93 -10.59 -34.62
C VAL A 21 -10.84 -10.75 -33.53
N THR A 22 -9.65 -10.28 -33.83
CA THR A 22 -8.66 -10.00 -32.81
C THR A 22 -9.27 -8.89 -31.94
N CYS A 23 -9.84 -9.29 -30.79
CA CYS A 23 -10.27 -8.35 -29.76
C CYS A 23 -8.99 -7.68 -29.27
N LEU A 24 -8.67 -6.50 -29.80
CA LEU A 24 -7.68 -5.62 -29.21
C LEU A 24 -8.22 -5.26 -27.83
N ILE A 25 -7.70 -5.92 -26.80
CA ILE A 25 -7.92 -5.50 -25.41
C ILE A 25 -7.24 -4.13 -25.29
N ILE A 26 -8.02 -3.08 -25.47
CA ILE A 26 -7.59 -1.72 -25.14
C ILE A 26 -7.50 -1.71 -23.62
N PRO A 27 -6.30 -1.53 -23.03
CA PRO A 27 -6.18 -1.49 -21.57
C PRO A 27 -7.10 -0.40 -21.05
N ALA A 28 -7.92 -0.74 -20.05
CA ALA A 28 -8.77 0.23 -19.39
C ALA A 28 -7.86 1.31 -18.78
N LYS A 29 -7.91 2.52 -19.35
CA LYS A 29 -7.16 3.66 -18.81
C LYS A 29 -7.74 3.96 -17.44
N ALA A 30 -6.88 4.01 -16.42
CA ALA A 30 -7.30 4.42 -15.10
C ALA A 30 -7.94 5.82 -15.18
N GLU A 31 -9.11 5.99 -14.56
CA GLU A 31 -9.78 7.29 -14.54
C GLU A 31 -8.98 8.30 -13.72
N GLY A 32 -8.71 9.47 -14.31
CA GLY A 32 -7.99 10.58 -13.69
C GLY A 32 -6.46 10.52 -13.88
N GLY A 33 -5.80 11.64 -13.56
CA GLY A 33 -4.35 11.82 -13.68
C GLY A 33 -3.58 11.28 -12.48
N PHE A 34 -2.26 11.50 -12.50
CA PHE A 34 -1.38 11.21 -11.37
C PHE A 34 -1.54 12.27 -10.27
N ILE A 35 -1.38 11.85 -9.03
CA ILE A 35 -1.31 12.79 -7.91
C ILE A 35 -0.02 13.62 -8.03
N ARG A 36 -0.14 14.90 -7.68
CA ARG A 36 0.96 15.87 -7.64
C ARG A 36 0.97 16.57 -6.28
N THR A 37 2.01 17.34 -6.02
CA THR A 37 2.11 18.19 -4.82
C THR A 37 2.08 19.67 -5.20
N SER A 38 1.50 20.49 -4.32
CA SER A 38 1.48 21.94 -4.44
C SER A 38 1.50 22.55 -3.03
N GLY A 39 2.67 23.06 -2.61
CA GLY A 39 2.88 23.48 -1.21
C GLY A 39 2.59 22.32 -0.25
N THR A 40 1.75 22.55 0.73
CA THR A 40 1.33 21.54 1.74
C THR A 40 0.25 20.57 1.26
N ARG A 41 -0.15 20.61 -0.01
CA ARG A 41 -1.33 19.90 -0.51
C ARG A 41 -0.96 18.88 -1.58
N PHE A 42 -1.71 17.79 -1.62
CA PHE A 42 -1.80 16.96 -2.81
C PHE A 42 -2.81 17.54 -3.79
N THR A 43 -2.61 17.27 -5.08
CA THR A 43 -3.54 17.68 -6.14
C THR A 43 -3.78 16.54 -7.13
N LEU A 44 -5.00 16.50 -7.68
CA LEU A 44 -5.40 15.62 -8.76
C LEU A 44 -6.03 16.48 -9.87
N ASP A 45 -5.46 16.42 -11.07
CA ASP A 45 -5.91 17.22 -12.22
C ASP A 45 -6.02 18.73 -11.87
N GLY A 46 -5.03 19.23 -11.11
CA GLY A 46 -4.96 20.63 -10.67
C GLY A 46 -5.92 21.00 -9.52
N LYS A 47 -6.74 20.07 -9.04
CA LYS A 47 -7.67 20.30 -7.91
C LYS A 47 -7.08 19.75 -6.62
N PRO A 48 -7.34 20.39 -5.46
CA PRO A 48 -6.93 19.85 -4.18
C PRO A 48 -7.43 18.43 -3.94
N PHE A 49 -6.55 17.56 -3.45
CA PHE A 49 -6.84 16.18 -3.09
C PHE A 49 -6.45 15.96 -1.62
N TYR A 50 -7.43 15.88 -0.75
CA TYR A 50 -7.21 15.59 0.68
C TYR A 50 -7.28 14.09 0.91
N VAL A 51 -6.22 13.50 1.47
CA VAL A 51 -6.16 12.06 1.72
C VAL A 51 -7.01 11.68 2.91
N VAL A 52 -7.94 10.75 2.71
CA VAL A 52 -8.71 10.09 3.77
C VAL A 52 -8.72 8.59 3.51
N GLY A 53 -8.42 7.81 4.53
CA GLY A 53 -8.39 6.38 4.29
C GLY A 53 -7.85 5.55 5.43
N ALA A 54 -7.31 4.40 5.08
CA ALA A 54 -6.86 3.42 6.04
C ALA A 54 -5.64 2.66 5.54
N ASN A 55 -4.95 2.03 6.49
CA ASN A 55 -3.97 0.99 6.24
C ASN A 55 -4.65 -0.38 6.30
N ASN A 56 -4.15 -1.30 5.50
CA ASN A 56 -4.39 -2.73 5.69
C ASN A 56 -3.16 -3.51 5.23
N HIS A 57 -2.57 -4.31 6.10
CA HIS A 57 -1.30 -5.00 5.86
C HIS A 57 -1.45 -6.32 5.12
N TYR A 58 -2.64 -6.94 5.05
CA TYR A 58 -2.83 -8.25 4.43
C TYR A 58 -3.35 -8.22 2.99
N LEU A 59 -3.45 -7.06 2.36
CA LEU A 59 -3.97 -6.94 0.99
C LEU A 59 -3.14 -7.66 -0.06
N THR A 60 -1.86 -7.90 0.20
CA THR A 60 -0.98 -8.61 -0.74
C THR A 60 -0.90 -10.12 -0.49
N PHE A 61 -1.51 -10.63 0.59
CA PHE A 61 -1.50 -12.07 0.90
C PHE A 61 -2.85 -12.65 1.36
N GLY A 62 -3.84 -11.83 1.64
CA GLY A 62 -5.21 -12.27 1.88
C GLY A 62 -5.82 -12.96 0.66
N SER A 63 -6.90 -13.71 0.83
CA SER A 63 -7.64 -14.27 -0.30
C SER A 63 -8.27 -13.16 -1.15
N ALA A 64 -8.63 -13.48 -2.39
CA ALA A 64 -9.31 -12.52 -3.27
C ALA A 64 -10.58 -11.93 -2.63
N ARG A 65 -11.32 -12.75 -1.86
CA ARG A 65 -12.51 -12.33 -1.14
C ARG A 65 -12.19 -11.40 0.04
N GLU A 66 -11.15 -11.69 0.79
CA GLU A 66 -10.69 -10.85 1.90
C GLU A 66 -10.23 -9.50 1.40
N VAL A 67 -9.45 -9.47 0.32
CA VAL A 67 -9.01 -8.23 -0.33
C VAL A 67 -10.20 -7.40 -0.80
N THR A 68 -11.15 -8.01 -1.53
CA THR A 68 -12.32 -7.26 -2.03
C THR A 68 -13.18 -6.71 -0.90
N ARG A 69 -13.37 -7.46 0.20
CA ARG A 69 -14.10 -6.97 1.38
C ARG A 69 -13.45 -5.73 2.01
N VAL A 70 -12.12 -5.74 2.18
CA VAL A 70 -11.41 -4.57 2.72
C VAL A 70 -11.60 -3.36 1.80
N LEU A 71 -11.49 -3.55 0.49
CA LEU A 71 -11.70 -2.46 -0.46
C LEU A 71 -13.15 -1.97 -0.48
N ASP A 72 -14.13 -2.86 -0.35
CA ASP A 72 -15.55 -2.50 -0.25
C ASP A 72 -15.86 -1.72 1.04
N ASP A 73 -15.28 -2.14 2.17
CA ASP A 73 -15.40 -1.43 3.45
C ASP A 73 -14.69 -0.07 3.39
N ALA A 74 -13.56 0.03 2.70
CA ALA A 74 -12.89 1.32 2.47
C ALA A 74 -13.78 2.29 1.67
N VAL A 75 -14.45 1.80 0.61
CA VAL A 75 -15.45 2.60 -0.13
C VAL A 75 -16.62 2.99 0.76
N ALA A 76 -17.14 2.06 1.56
CA ALA A 76 -18.23 2.33 2.52
C ALA A 76 -17.82 3.35 3.60
N MET A 77 -16.54 3.42 3.95
CA MET A 77 -15.95 4.43 4.84
C MET A 77 -15.79 5.80 4.16
N HIS A 78 -15.97 5.91 2.84
CA HIS A 78 -15.63 7.06 2.00
C HIS A 78 -14.11 7.33 1.91
N ALA A 79 -13.28 6.31 2.07
CA ALA A 79 -11.85 6.41 1.79
C ALA A 79 -11.59 6.70 0.31
N ASN A 80 -10.54 7.45 0.03
CA ASN A 80 -9.99 7.65 -1.31
C ASN A 80 -8.60 7.04 -1.50
N VAL A 81 -7.93 6.70 -0.38
CA VAL A 81 -6.60 6.07 -0.38
C VAL A 81 -6.57 4.89 0.59
N ILE A 82 -5.93 3.80 0.15
CA ILE A 82 -5.54 2.67 1.00
C ILE A 82 -4.03 2.51 0.94
N ARG A 83 -3.41 2.31 2.10
CA ARG A 83 -1.98 2.01 2.20
C ARG A 83 -1.75 0.55 2.55
N THR A 84 -0.75 -0.05 1.92
CA THR A 84 -0.32 -1.43 2.18
C THR A 84 1.17 -1.62 1.87
N PHE A 85 1.68 -2.81 2.20
CA PHE A 85 3.07 -3.20 1.99
C PHE A 85 3.15 -4.37 1.04
N ILE A 86 4.23 -4.46 0.24
CA ILE A 86 4.44 -5.65 -0.61
C ILE A 86 5.18 -6.69 0.23
N GLN A 87 4.46 -7.68 0.64
CA GLN A 87 4.91 -8.75 1.54
C GLN A 87 4.11 -10.04 1.25
N PRO A 88 4.50 -11.24 1.71
CA PRO A 88 5.57 -11.54 2.67
C PRO A 88 6.94 -11.83 2.05
N VAL A 89 7.95 -11.87 2.92
CA VAL A 89 9.33 -12.31 2.61
C VAL A 89 9.64 -13.57 3.41
N ILE A 90 10.14 -14.60 2.76
CA ILE A 90 10.42 -15.90 3.40
C ILE A 90 11.90 -16.32 3.24
N GLY A 91 12.29 -17.36 3.94
CA GLY A 91 13.58 -18.06 3.75
C GLY A 91 13.62 -18.86 2.46
N SER A 92 14.35 -19.97 2.45
CA SER A 92 14.32 -20.90 1.32
C SER A 92 13.00 -21.69 1.29
N LEU A 93 12.53 -22.04 0.09
CA LEU A 93 11.25 -22.77 -0.08
C LEU A 93 11.22 -24.10 0.65
N ASP A 94 12.36 -24.78 0.72
CA ASP A 94 12.55 -26.04 1.44
C ASP A 94 12.77 -25.87 2.95
N GLY A 95 13.09 -24.62 3.39
CA GLY A 95 13.38 -24.28 4.78
C GLY A 95 14.72 -24.81 5.29
N THR A 96 15.55 -25.42 4.43
CA THR A 96 16.77 -26.10 4.87
C THR A 96 17.99 -25.19 4.82
N THR A 97 18.14 -24.38 3.79
CA THR A 97 19.30 -23.50 3.60
C THR A 97 19.19 -22.23 4.41
N VAL A 98 18.05 -21.57 4.33
CA VAL A 98 17.74 -20.38 5.12
C VAL A 98 16.33 -20.55 5.71
N PRO A 99 16.21 -20.71 7.02
CA PRO A 99 14.90 -20.81 7.67
C PRO A 99 14.08 -19.53 7.49
N THR A 100 12.77 -19.69 7.34
CA THR A 100 11.86 -18.57 7.49
C THR A 100 11.74 -18.26 8.99
N ILE A 101 11.91 -16.98 9.35
CA ILE A 101 11.97 -16.53 10.76
C ILE A 101 10.58 -16.39 11.42
N TRP A 102 9.51 -16.72 10.69
CA TRP A 102 8.12 -16.66 11.13
C TRP A 102 7.29 -17.79 10.48
N ASP A 103 6.08 -18.04 10.95
CA ASP A 103 5.24 -19.13 10.42
C ASP A 103 4.44 -18.69 9.18
N TRP A 104 5.04 -18.84 8.00
CA TRP A 104 4.46 -18.42 6.73
C TRP A 104 3.50 -19.44 6.09
N LYS A 105 3.49 -20.70 6.57
CA LYS A 105 2.62 -21.76 6.05
C LYS A 105 1.31 -21.92 6.82
N SER A 106 1.14 -21.16 7.88
CA SER A 106 -0.07 -21.15 8.68
C SER A 106 -1.30 -20.89 7.83
N LYS A 107 -2.40 -21.55 8.15
CA LYS A 107 -3.74 -21.31 7.60
C LYS A 107 -4.61 -20.47 8.52
N ALA A 108 -4.01 -19.72 9.39
CA ALA A 108 -4.73 -18.75 10.20
C ALA A 108 -5.37 -17.66 9.33
N ASP A 109 -6.24 -16.86 9.90
CA ASP A 109 -6.77 -15.66 9.24
C ASP A 109 -5.61 -14.74 8.87
N ALA A 110 -5.66 -14.14 7.70
CA ALA A 110 -4.56 -13.36 7.12
C ALA A 110 -4.03 -12.27 8.06
N SER A 111 -4.89 -11.69 8.90
CA SER A 111 -4.49 -10.68 9.89
C SER A 111 -3.74 -11.23 11.09
N ASP A 112 -3.81 -12.54 11.34
CA ASP A 112 -3.06 -13.24 12.40
C ASP A 112 -1.71 -13.76 11.88
N LEU A 113 -1.17 -13.15 10.84
CA LEU A 113 0.07 -13.52 10.15
C LEU A 113 0.01 -14.88 9.43
N GLY A 114 -1.18 -15.49 9.32
CA GLY A 114 -1.40 -16.65 8.50
C GLY A 114 -1.52 -16.24 7.04
N VAL A 115 -0.48 -16.47 6.26
CA VAL A 115 -0.42 -16.04 4.86
C VAL A 115 -0.76 -17.13 3.86
N ASN A 116 -1.18 -18.30 4.33
CA ASN A 116 -1.63 -19.43 3.50
C ASN A 116 -0.62 -19.82 2.40
N GLY A 117 0.67 -19.68 2.69
CA GLY A 117 1.74 -20.00 1.75
C GLY A 117 2.05 -18.92 0.70
N ALA A 118 1.39 -17.76 0.75
CA ALA A 118 1.74 -16.62 -0.12
C ALA A 118 3.11 -16.02 0.26
N TYR A 119 3.89 -15.60 -0.75
CA TYR A 119 5.16 -14.91 -0.55
C TYR A 119 5.55 -14.14 -1.82
N MET A 120 6.24 -13.03 -1.65
CA MET A 120 6.74 -12.19 -2.75
C MET A 120 8.21 -12.46 -3.02
N LEU A 121 9.00 -12.51 -1.95
CA LEU A 121 10.45 -12.71 -2.01
C LEU A 121 10.86 -13.96 -1.22
N TYR A 122 11.87 -14.69 -1.74
CA TYR A 122 12.39 -15.87 -1.10
C TYR A 122 13.88 -16.05 -1.39
N TRP A 123 14.56 -16.93 -0.65
CA TRP A 123 15.93 -17.33 -0.95
C TRP A 123 15.96 -18.49 -1.94
N ASP A 124 16.43 -18.23 -3.16
CA ASP A 124 16.65 -19.24 -4.18
C ASP A 124 17.96 -20.00 -3.90
N THR A 125 17.84 -21.16 -3.27
CA THR A 125 18.98 -22.01 -2.89
C THR A 125 19.80 -22.45 -4.10
N ALA A 126 19.14 -22.78 -5.21
CA ALA A 126 19.81 -23.27 -6.41
C ALA A 126 20.72 -22.21 -7.06
N ARG A 127 20.32 -20.93 -6.93
CA ARG A 127 21.07 -19.80 -7.50
C ARG A 127 21.81 -18.98 -6.45
N ASN A 128 21.66 -19.34 -5.18
CA ASN A 128 22.26 -18.65 -4.02
C ASN A 128 22.01 -17.12 -4.05
N ARG A 129 20.75 -16.73 -4.24
CA ARG A 129 20.35 -15.33 -4.35
C ARG A 129 18.86 -15.14 -4.02
N MET A 130 18.45 -13.88 -3.91
CA MET A 130 17.03 -13.53 -3.87
C MET A 130 16.28 -14.06 -5.09
N GLY A 131 15.14 -14.70 -4.86
CA GLY A 131 14.13 -15.05 -5.84
C GLY A 131 12.89 -14.18 -5.69
N ILE A 132 12.18 -13.94 -6.78
CA ILE A 132 10.91 -13.20 -6.82
C ILE A 132 9.83 -14.19 -7.27
N ASN A 133 8.73 -14.26 -6.53
CA ASN A 133 7.58 -15.07 -6.90
C ASN A 133 6.64 -14.28 -7.80
N ASP A 134 6.66 -14.57 -9.08
CA ASP A 134 5.77 -13.95 -10.08
C ASP A 134 4.43 -14.70 -10.24
N GLY A 135 4.23 -15.77 -9.49
CA GLY A 135 3.07 -16.64 -9.59
C GLY A 135 1.81 -16.13 -8.86
N PRO A 136 0.77 -16.99 -8.83
CA PRO A 136 -0.53 -16.68 -8.20
C PRO A 136 -0.43 -16.48 -6.68
N ASP A 137 0.58 -17.06 -6.03
CA ASP A 137 0.86 -16.84 -4.60
C ASP A 137 1.95 -15.79 -4.35
N GLY A 138 2.26 -14.99 -5.37
CA GLY A 138 3.23 -13.91 -5.36
C GLY A 138 2.68 -12.62 -5.97
N LEU A 139 3.42 -12.04 -6.91
CA LEU A 139 3.11 -10.72 -7.50
C LEU A 139 1.75 -10.63 -8.20
N GLN A 140 1.16 -11.74 -8.66
CA GLN A 140 -0.19 -11.70 -9.22
C GLN A 140 -1.27 -11.31 -8.17
N ARG A 141 -0.99 -11.46 -6.88
CA ARG A 141 -1.86 -10.93 -5.82
C ARG A 141 -1.82 -9.40 -5.76
N LEU A 142 -0.67 -8.80 -6.00
CA LEU A 142 -0.55 -7.34 -6.13
C LEU A 142 -1.26 -6.85 -7.41
N ASP A 143 -1.16 -7.60 -8.52
CA ASP A 143 -1.93 -7.30 -9.74
C ASP A 143 -3.43 -7.25 -9.45
N PHE A 144 -3.93 -8.24 -8.72
CA PHE A 144 -5.33 -8.31 -8.31
C PHE A 144 -5.72 -7.10 -7.45
N LEU A 145 -4.92 -6.77 -6.45
CA LEU A 145 -5.17 -5.62 -5.57
C LEU A 145 -5.26 -4.32 -6.38
N VAL A 146 -4.30 -4.05 -7.26
CA VAL A 146 -4.28 -2.82 -8.07
C VAL A 146 -5.49 -2.74 -8.99
N ALA A 147 -5.84 -3.84 -9.67
CA ALA A 147 -7.00 -3.90 -10.55
C ALA A 147 -8.33 -3.69 -9.78
N GLU A 148 -8.47 -4.29 -8.58
CA GLU A 148 -9.67 -4.15 -7.76
C GLU A 148 -9.79 -2.77 -7.10
N ALA A 149 -8.69 -2.14 -6.71
CA ALA A 149 -8.66 -0.77 -6.23
C ALA A 149 -9.12 0.21 -7.33
N ARG A 150 -8.62 0.04 -8.56
CA ARG A 150 -9.01 0.84 -9.72
C ARG A 150 -10.51 0.78 -10.00
N LYS A 151 -11.10 -0.41 -10.00
CA LYS A 151 -12.55 -0.61 -10.20
C LYS A 151 -13.40 0.18 -9.20
N ARG A 152 -12.86 0.44 -8.02
CA ARG A 152 -13.52 1.15 -6.92
C ARG A 152 -13.16 2.64 -6.82
N GLY A 153 -12.31 3.14 -7.71
CA GLY A 153 -11.81 4.52 -7.65
C GLY A 153 -10.90 4.80 -6.45
N LEU A 154 -10.39 3.76 -5.78
CA LEU A 154 -9.42 3.87 -4.70
C LEU A 154 -8.01 4.03 -5.26
N ARG A 155 -7.18 4.81 -4.56
CA ARG A 155 -5.75 4.92 -4.85
C ARG A 155 -4.94 4.21 -3.79
N LEU A 156 -3.73 3.78 -4.19
CA LEU A 156 -2.88 2.97 -3.33
C LEU A 156 -1.57 3.70 -3.00
N ILE A 157 -1.24 3.80 -1.72
CA ILE A 157 0.13 4.02 -1.26
C ILE A 157 0.73 2.65 -0.99
N VAL A 158 1.87 2.35 -1.62
CA VAL A 158 2.47 1.02 -1.57
C VAL A 158 3.92 1.10 -1.12
N ALA A 159 4.22 0.51 0.04
CA ALA A 159 5.59 0.35 0.52
C ALA A 159 6.23 -0.90 -0.12
N PHE A 160 7.44 -0.74 -0.67
CA PHE A 160 8.14 -1.85 -1.33
C PHE A 160 8.50 -2.99 -0.39
N LEU A 161 8.64 -2.70 0.91
CA LEU A 161 9.03 -3.67 1.91
C LEU A 161 8.57 -3.21 3.30
N ASP A 162 8.45 -4.15 4.24
CA ASP A 162 8.34 -3.84 5.66
C ASP A 162 9.71 -3.93 6.35
N PHE A 163 10.02 -3.05 7.29
CA PHE A 163 11.22 -3.19 8.11
C PHE A 163 11.11 -4.34 9.12
N TRP A 164 9.91 -4.54 9.65
CA TRP A 164 9.66 -5.47 10.75
C TRP A 164 9.57 -6.94 10.30
N ALA A 165 9.71 -7.83 11.27
CA ALA A 165 9.73 -9.28 11.02
C ALA A 165 8.35 -9.93 10.92
N TYR A 166 7.25 -9.19 11.06
CA TYR A 166 5.90 -9.77 11.15
C TYR A 166 5.55 -10.71 9.99
N THR A 167 5.91 -10.33 8.79
CA THR A 167 5.83 -11.15 7.57
C THR A 167 7.18 -11.24 6.87
N GLY A 168 8.25 -11.25 7.63
CA GLY A 168 9.61 -11.40 7.17
C GLY A 168 10.33 -10.08 6.92
N GLY A 169 9.88 -9.30 5.96
CA GLY A 169 10.43 -7.98 5.64
C GLY A 169 11.95 -7.90 5.50
N ALA A 170 12.51 -6.76 5.84
CA ALA A 170 13.96 -6.55 5.84
C ALA A 170 14.69 -7.49 6.80
N GLN A 171 14.05 -7.93 7.88
CA GLN A 171 14.67 -8.84 8.85
C GLN A 171 14.85 -10.25 8.30
N GLN A 172 13.94 -10.73 7.45
CA GLN A 172 14.15 -12.00 6.73
C GLN A 172 15.28 -11.88 5.71
N MET A 173 15.36 -10.76 5.00
CA MET A 173 16.48 -10.51 4.08
C MET A 173 17.81 -10.45 4.84
N ARG A 174 17.82 -9.88 6.04
CA ARG A 174 18.99 -9.93 6.93
C ARG A 174 19.41 -11.38 7.23
N ALA A 175 18.45 -12.24 7.53
CA ALA A 175 18.71 -13.65 7.80
C ALA A 175 19.27 -14.39 6.57
N TRP A 176 18.90 -14.02 5.34
CA TRP A 176 19.48 -14.60 4.12
C TRP A 176 21.01 -14.47 4.05
N TYR A 177 21.54 -13.37 4.59
CA TYR A 177 22.99 -13.07 4.53
C TYR A 177 23.72 -13.35 5.83
N GLY A 178 23.02 -13.88 6.85
CA GLY A 178 23.62 -14.26 8.12
C GLY A 178 24.09 -13.09 8.98
N SER A 179 23.56 -11.87 8.75
CA SER A 179 23.90 -10.72 9.57
C SER A 179 23.16 -10.73 10.90
N ARG A 180 23.84 -10.28 11.96
CA ARG A 180 23.26 -10.07 13.29
C ARG A 180 22.87 -8.62 13.56
N ASP A 181 23.30 -7.70 12.73
CA ASP A 181 23.01 -6.26 12.88
C ASP A 181 21.60 -5.96 12.33
N GLU A 182 20.69 -5.57 13.22
CA GLU A 182 19.28 -5.32 12.90
C GLU A 182 19.04 -3.94 12.29
N ASN A 183 19.88 -2.96 12.61
CA ASN A 183 19.58 -1.57 12.29
C ASN A 183 20.37 -1.02 11.10
N THR A 184 21.56 -1.53 10.84
CA THR A 184 22.41 -0.99 9.77
C THR A 184 22.61 -1.93 8.60
N PHE A 185 22.48 -3.25 8.82
CA PHE A 185 22.78 -4.27 7.80
C PHE A 185 22.09 -3.98 6.47
N PHE A 186 20.75 -3.86 6.49
CA PHE A 186 19.96 -3.73 5.26
C PHE A 186 20.38 -2.50 4.44
N PHE A 187 20.84 -1.47 5.10
CA PHE A 187 21.14 -0.18 4.51
C PHE A 187 22.62 -0.01 4.10
N THR A 188 23.50 -0.87 4.59
CA THR A 188 24.94 -0.80 4.33
C THR A 188 25.49 -1.97 3.53
N ASP A 189 24.89 -3.16 3.65
CA ASP A 189 25.36 -4.35 2.95
C ASP A 189 25.06 -4.22 1.43
N PRO A 190 26.07 -4.27 0.57
CA PRO A 190 25.88 -4.12 -0.87
C PRO A 190 25.01 -5.22 -1.49
N ARG A 191 24.89 -6.39 -0.84
CA ARG A 191 24.00 -7.46 -1.31
C ARG A 191 22.55 -7.11 -1.07
N ALA A 192 22.22 -6.61 0.12
CA ALA A 192 20.87 -6.18 0.47
C ALA A 192 20.44 -4.98 -0.40
N LYS A 193 21.32 -4.01 -0.60
CA LYS A 193 21.05 -2.85 -1.48
C LYS A 193 20.79 -3.30 -2.92
N ARG A 194 21.65 -4.16 -3.47
CA ARG A 194 21.47 -4.73 -4.82
C ARG A 194 20.11 -5.42 -4.96
N ASP A 195 19.77 -6.28 -4.01
CA ASP A 195 18.54 -7.07 -4.07
C ASP A 195 17.31 -6.18 -3.89
N TYR A 196 17.37 -5.16 -3.03
CA TYR A 196 16.32 -4.15 -2.92
C TYR A 196 16.12 -3.38 -4.23
N LEU A 197 17.19 -2.93 -4.89
CA LEU A 197 17.10 -2.24 -6.17
C LEU A 197 16.52 -3.13 -7.28
N LEU A 198 16.90 -4.41 -7.32
CA LEU A 198 16.30 -5.38 -8.24
C LEU A 198 14.82 -5.57 -7.99
N TRP A 199 14.41 -5.67 -6.72
CA TRP A 199 13.03 -5.77 -6.31
C TRP A 199 12.21 -4.55 -6.73
N VAL A 200 12.68 -3.35 -6.39
CA VAL A 200 12.04 -2.08 -6.78
C VAL A 200 11.86 -2.00 -8.29
N ARG A 201 12.90 -2.32 -9.06
CA ARG A 201 12.83 -2.33 -10.52
C ARG A 201 11.76 -3.29 -11.03
N GLU A 202 11.72 -4.50 -10.50
CA GLU A 202 10.73 -5.52 -10.92
C GLU A 202 9.31 -5.02 -10.70
N VAL A 203 9.03 -4.46 -9.52
CA VAL A 203 7.71 -3.90 -9.22
C VAL A 203 7.37 -2.72 -10.13
N LEU A 204 8.25 -1.73 -10.26
CA LEU A 204 7.96 -0.52 -11.05
C LEU A 204 7.72 -0.83 -12.54
N THR A 205 8.47 -1.78 -13.10
CA THR A 205 8.38 -2.12 -14.53
C THR A 205 7.37 -3.22 -14.84
N ARG A 206 6.77 -3.81 -13.79
CA ARG A 206 5.77 -4.86 -13.93
C ARG A 206 4.58 -4.40 -14.75
N THR A 207 4.15 -5.25 -15.68
CA THR A 207 2.86 -5.12 -16.35
C THR A 207 1.84 -5.96 -15.58
N ASN A 208 0.77 -5.33 -15.12
CA ASN A 208 -0.31 -6.01 -14.41
C ASN A 208 -0.90 -7.12 -15.31
N SER A 209 -0.92 -8.35 -14.81
CA SER A 209 -1.37 -9.52 -15.57
C SER A 209 -2.87 -9.54 -15.84
N ILE A 210 -3.66 -8.70 -15.17
CA ILE A 210 -5.13 -8.65 -15.31
C ILE A 210 -5.55 -7.66 -16.38
N ASP A 211 -4.93 -6.49 -16.43
CA ASP A 211 -5.38 -5.38 -17.30
C ASP A 211 -4.30 -4.82 -18.25
N GLY A 212 -3.08 -5.32 -18.14
CA GLY A 212 -1.98 -4.95 -19.05
C GLY A 212 -1.37 -3.57 -18.81
N ILE A 213 -1.71 -2.88 -17.73
CA ILE A 213 -1.15 -1.56 -17.39
C ILE A 213 0.16 -1.77 -16.62
N ARG A 214 1.21 -1.05 -17.00
CA ARG A 214 2.46 -1.07 -16.22
C ARG A 214 2.29 -0.24 -14.94
N TYR A 215 2.81 -0.72 -13.82
CA TYR A 215 2.63 -0.06 -12.54
C TYR A 215 3.11 1.39 -12.53
N LYS A 216 4.26 1.68 -13.12
CA LYS A 216 4.76 3.06 -13.26
C LYS A 216 3.91 3.98 -14.13
N ASP A 217 2.98 3.42 -14.91
CA ASP A 217 2.07 4.15 -15.77
C ASP A 217 0.61 4.10 -15.26
N ASP A 218 0.39 3.57 -14.04
CA ASP A 218 -0.93 3.33 -13.47
C ASP A 218 -1.28 4.36 -12.39
N PRO A 219 -2.12 5.35 -12.69
CA PRO A 219 -2.51 6.36 -11.71
C PRO A 219 -3.35 5.84 -10.53
N THR A 220 -3.74 4.56 -10.52
CA THR A 220 -4.31 3.90 -9.33
C THR A 220 -3.30 3.91 -8.17
N ILE A 221 -2.02 3.85 -8.48
CA ILE A 221 -0.97 4.02 -7.50
C ILE A 221 -0.81 5.51 -7.21
N PHE A 222 -0.98 5.89 -5.97
CA PHE A 222 -0.82 7.25 -5.48
C PHE A 222 0.66 7.59 -5.30
N ALA A 223 1.34 6.72 -4.58
CA ALA A 223 2.74 6.89 -4.22
C ALA A 223 3.43 5.55 -3.96
N TRP A 224 4.73 5.56 -4.14
CA TRP A 224 5.64 4.54 -3.65
C TRP A 224 6.29 4.98 -2.35
N GLU A 225 6.44 4.05 -1.43
CA GLU A 225 7.24 4.26 -0.23
C GLU A 225 8.43 3.33 -0.22
N LEU A 226 9.57 3.87 0.22
CA LEU A 226 10.80 3.09 0.25
C LEU A 226 10.65 1.85 1.12
N MET A 227 10.07 2.00 2.30
CA MET A 227 9.87 0.90 3.24
C MET A 227 8.87 1.33 4.31
N ASN A 228 8.05 0.41 4.81
CA ASN A 228 7.30 0.67 6.03
C ASN A 228 8.26 0.75 7.23
N GLU A 229 8.21 1.85 7.94
CA GLU A 229 8.93 2.12 9.19
C GLU A 229 10.43 1.81 9.19
N PRO A 230 11.22 2.24 8.20
CA PRO A 230 12.66 1.96 8.18
C PRO A 230 13.34 2.51 9.42
N ASN A 231 13.78 1.64 10.33
CA ASN A 231 14.45 2.03 11.57
C ASN A 231 15.97 2.07 11.40
N ILE A 232 16.45 3.09 10.72
CA ILE A 232 17.87 3.26 10.38
C ILE A 232 18.57 4.20 11.35
N ARG A 233 19.74 3.81 11.80
CA ARG A 233 20.62 4.65 12.63
C ARG A 233 22.07 4.49 12.19
N PRO A 234 22.89 5.53 12.18
CA PRO A 234 22.60 6.92 12.54
C PRO A 234 21.90 7.71 11.43
N GLU A 235 21.44 8.91 11.73
CA GLU A 235 20.72 9.80 10.82
C GLU A 235 21.44 10.04 9.46
N PRO A 236 22.76 10.24 9.37
CA PRO A 236 23.43 10.39 8.07
C PRO A 236 23.29 9.18 7.17
N LEU A 237 23.32 7.97 7.73
CA LEU A 237 23.08 6.72 6.98
C LEU A 237 21.66 6.66 6.45
N TYR A 238 20.69 7.04 7.28
CA TYR A 238 19.29 7.13 6.90
C TYR A 238 19.08 8.05 5.70
N ARG A 239 19.59 9.29 5.80
CA ARG A 239 19.48 10.27 4.70
C ARG A 239 20.11 9.78 3.41
N SER A 240 21.34 9.27 3.49
CA SER A 240 22.06 8.75 2.32
C SER A 240 21.30 7.61 1.64
N TRP A 241 20.74 6.69 2.43
CA TRP A 241 19.95 5.59 1.89
C TRP A 241 18.67 6.08 1.20
N ILE A 242 17.95 7.00 1.80
CA ILE A 242 16.75 7.60 1.20
C ILE A 242 17.09 8.28 -0.14
N GLU A 243 18.13 9.12 -0.16
CA GLU A 243 18.53 9.84 -1.37
C GLU A 243 18.89 8.86 -2.50
N GLU A 244 19.61 7.79 -2.20
CA GLU A 244 20.00 6.77 -3.17
C GLU A 244 18.77 6.01 -3.69
N MET A 245 17.90 5.51 -2.79
CA MET A 245 16.76 4.67 -3.17
C MET A 245 15.65 5.48 -3.86
N ALA A 246 15.32 6.67 -3.35
CA ALA A 246 14.34 7.54 -3.99
C ALA A 246 14.83 8.03 -5.36
N GLY A 247 16.12 8.33 -5.48
CA GLY A 247 16.75 8.68 -6.77
C GLY A 247 16.60 7.57 -7.79
N TYR A 248 16.82 6.32 -7.36
CA TYR A 248 16.63 5.17 -8.24
C TYR A 248 15.19 5.00 -8.69
N ILE A 249 14.22 5.09 -7.76
CA ILE A 249 12.79 5.02 -8.10
C ILE A 249 12.43 6.09 -9.13
N LYS A 250 12.78 7.35 -8.87
CA LYS A 250 12.49 8.47 -9.78
C LYS A 250 13.15 8.34 -11.15
N SER A 251 14.28 7.62 -11.25
CA SER A 251 14.93 7.34 -12.54
C SER A 251 14.14 6.35 -13.42
N ILE A 252 13.29 5.51 -12.82
CA ILE A 252 12.46 4.51 -13.51
C ILE A 252 11.03 5.00 -13.66
N ASP A 253 10.52 5.64 -12.61
CA ASP A 253 9.14 6.12 -12.50
C ASP A 253 9.10 7.62 -12.17
N PRO A 254 9.00 8.47 -13.18
CA PRO A 254 8.85 9.91 -12.98
C PRO A 254 7.40 10.33 -12.70
N ASN A 255 6.45 9.40 -12.71
CA ASN A 255 5.03 9.69 -12.62
C ASN A 255 4.50 9.75 -11.20
N HIS A 256 4.95 8.83 -10.34
CA HIS A 256 4.44 8.70 -9.00
C HIS A 256 5.22 9.51 -7.96
N LEU A 257 4.52 9.86 -6.89
CA LEU A 257 5.14 10.45 -5.71
C LEU A 257 5.97 9.41 -4.97
N VAL A 258 7.00 9.87 -4.26
CA VAL A 258 7.85 9.01 -3.41
C VAL A 258 7.91 9.56 -2.00
N GLY A 259 7.53 8.71 -1.03
CA GLY A 259 7.66 8.92 0.40
C GLY A 259 8.69 7.99 1.03
N SER A 260 9.12 8.29 2.25
CA SER A 260 10.03 7.41 2.99
C SER A 260 9.34 6.22 3.64
N GLY A 261 8.08 6.38 4.07
CA GLY A 261 7.33 5.43 4.89
C GLY A 261 7.81 5.37 6.35
N HIS A 262 8.58 6.35 6.81
CA HIS A 262 9.16 6.38 8.15
C HIS A 262 8.17 6.92 9.18
N ALA A 263 8.18 6.33 10.40
CA ALA A 263 7.31 6.75 11.50
C ALA A 263 7.54 8.20 11.98
N ASN A 264 8.75 8.70 11.87
CA ASN A 264 9.14 10.12 12.00
C ASN A 264 8.78 10.86 13.31
N VAL A 265 8.18 10.23 14.30
CA VAL A 265 7.79 10.92 15.55
C VAL A 265 9.01 11.39 16.34
N SER A 266 10.01 10.54 16.50
CA SER A 266 11.20 10.85 17.30
C SER A 266 12.16 11.81 16.62
N ASN A 267 12.25 11.80 15.29
CA ASN A 267 13.13 12.66 14.49
C ASN A 267 12.44 13.93 13.93
N LYS A 268 11.14 14.10 14.24
CA LYS A 268 10.34 15.27 13.85
C LYS A 268 10.37 15.57 12.36
N LEU A 269 10.15 14.54 11.51
CA LEU A 269 10.16 14.66 10.05
C LEU A 269 11.46 15.22 9.48
N SER A 270 12.62 14.83 10.05
CA SER A 270 13.91 15.32 9.54
C SER A 270 14.16 14.99 8.07
N ASP A 271 13.59 13.87 7.57
CA ASP A 271 13.67 13.45 6.19
C ASP A 271 12.89 14.36 5.21
N LEU A 272 11.92 15.15 5.68
CA LEU A 272 11.17 16.07 4.84
C LEU A 272 12.07 17.13 4.18
N SER A 273 13.23 17.40 4.79
CA SER A 273 14.26 18.27 4.21
C SER A 273 15.01 17.65 3.03
N ILE A 274 14.84 16.35 2.75
CA ILE A 274 15.46 15.66 1.62
C ILE A 274 14.71 16.07 0.34
N PRO A 275 15.38 16.71 -0.64
CA PRO A 275 14.67 17.31 -1.78
C PRO A 275 13.91 16.33 -2.64
N ILE A 276 14.42 15.10 -2.79
CA ILE A 276 13.87 14.09 -3.68
C ILE A 276 12.56 13.47 -3.18
N LEU A 277 12.27 13.55 -1.88
CA LEU A 277 10.99 13.12 -1.31
C LEU A 277 9.91 14.14 -1.65
N ASP A 278 8.76 13.66 -2.12
CA ASP A 278 7.64 14.52 -2.50
C ASP A 278 6.79 14.95 -1.31
N PHE A 279 6.70 14.13 -0.28
CA PHE A 279 5.89 14.35 0.91
C PHE A 279 6.51 13.69 2.13
N GLY A 280 6.06 14.08 3.31
CA GLY A 280 6.44 13.47 4.58
C GLY A 280 5.33 12.62 5.17
N THR A 281 5.74 11.57 5.86
CA THR A 281 4.84 10.65 6.58
C THR A 281 5.21 10.57 8.04
N TRP A 282 4.23 10.30 8.90
CA TRP A 282 4.50 9.99 10.29
C TRP A 282 3.44 9.04 10.86
N HIS A 283 3.88 8.19 11.81
CA HIS A 283 3.05 7.19 12.47
C HIS A 283 2.90 7.54 13.95
N GLY A 284 1.69 7.82 14.36
CA GLY A 284 1.41 8.35 15.69
C GLY A 284 0.58 7.39 16.54
N TYR A 285 1.22 6.76 17.52
CA TYR A 285 0.56 5.88 18.47
C TYR A 285 0.80 6.36 19.91
N PRO A 286 -0.17 7.07 20.53
CA PRO A 286 -0.02 7.57 21.91
C PRO A 286 0.43 6.49 22.90
N LEU A 287 -0.03 5.24 22.70
CA LEU A 287 0.36 4.11 23.52
C LEU A 287 1.89 3.92 23.58
N TYR A 288 2.54 3.87 22.43
CA TYR A 288 3.98 3.58 22.34
C TYR A 288 4.85 4.77 22.72
N TYR A 289 4.37 5.98 22.47
CA TYR A 289 5.09 7.21 22.79
C TYR A 289 4.72 7.78 24.18
N LYS A 290 3.89 7.07 24.95
CA LYS A 290 3.41 7.48 26.28
C LYS A 290 2.81 8.89 26.27
N LEU A 291 2.00 9.17 25.28
CA LEU A 291 1.34 10.48 25.10
C LEU A 291 -0.11 10.43 25.58
N THR A 292 -0.59 11.53 26.12
CA THR A 292 -2.03 11.71 26.31
C THR A 292 -2.69 12.02 24.97
N PRO A 293 -3.99 11.71 24.79
CA PRO A 293 -4.72 12.08 23.57
C PRO A 293 -4.62 13.56 23.22
N ALA A 294 -4.67 14.45 24.23
CA ALA A 294 -4.54 15.90 24.02
C ALA A 294 -3.11 16.32 23.60
N ARG A 295 -2.08 15.62 24.05
CA ARG A 295 -0.69 15.90 23.58
C ARG A 295 -0.52 15.41 22.15
N PHE A 296 -1.10 14.27 21.80
CA PHE A 296 -1.10 13.77 20.41
C PHE A 296 -1.84 14.73 19.46
N ASP A 297 -2.97 15.26 19.89
CA ASP A 297 -3.72 16.26 19.12
C ASP A 297 -2.86 17.49 18.77
N ARG A 298 -2.07 17.99 19.74
CA ARG A 298 -1.11 19.08 19.47
C ARG A 298 0.01 18.66 18.50
N LEU A 299 0.47 17.39 18.54
CA LEU A 299 1.47 16.90 17.59
C LEU A 299 0.95 16.92 16.15
N ILE A 300 -0.32 16.66 15.93
CA ILE A 300 -0.94 16.79 14.60
C ILE A 300 -0.67 18.19 14.04
N THR A 301 -0.98 19.22 14.80
CA THR A 301 -0.73 20.62 14.40
C THR A 301 0.76 20.89 14.19
N GLU A 302 1.62 20.46 15.13
CA GLU A 302 3.07 20.67 15.05
C GLU A 302 3.66 20.05 13.75
N PHE A 303 3.20 18.86 13.34
CA PHE A 303 3.72 18.19 12.15
C PHE A 303 3.18 18.79 10.85
N CYS A 304 1.93 19.22 10.82
CA CYS A 304 1.41 19.96 9.68
C CYS A 304 2.17 21.31 9.49
N GLU A 305 2.53 22.00 10.59
CA GLU A 305 3.39 23.19 10.53
C GLU A 305 4.80 22.91 9.98
N ILE A 306 5.37 21.73 10.26
CA ILE A 306 6.64 21.32 9.64
C ILE A 306 6.46 21.22 8.13
N GLY A 307 5.38 20.59 7.67
CA GLY A 307 5.03 20.55 6.25
C GLY A 307 4.95 21.94 5.62
N ARG A 308 4.28 22.87 6.28
CA ARG A 308 4.19 24.28 5.81
C ARG A 308 5.54 24.95 5.68
N ARG A 309 6.45 24.73 6.63
CA ARG A 309 7.82 25.30 6.56
C ARG A 309 8.64 24.73 5.42
N HIS A 310 8.45 23.46 5.08
CA HIS A 310 9.14 22.80 3.97
C HIS A 310 8.40 22.90 2.64
N GLN A 311 7.20 23.48 2.61
CA GLN A 311 6.33 23.54 1.43
C GLN A 311 6.10 22.15 0.81
N LYS A 312 5.85 21.14 1.67
CA LYS A 312 5.56 19.78 1.29
C LYS A 312 4.36 19.26 2.06
N PRO A 313 3.52 18.39 1.44
CA PRO A 313 2.46 17.70 2.16
C PRO A 313 3.01 16.84 3.29
N VAL A 314 2.28 16.79 4.41
CA VAL A 314 2.54 15.88 5.52
C VAL A 314 1.30 15.05 5.79
N LEU A 315 1.46 13.73 5.80
CA LEU A 315 0.39 12.76 6.00
C LEU A 315 0.56 12.10 7.37
N LEU A 316 -0.48 12.17 8.21
CA LEU A 316 -0.60 11.27 9.37
C LEU A 316 -0.97 9.89 8.83
N GLU A 317 0.05 9.08 8.58
CA GLU A 317 -0.07 7.89 7.76
C GLU A 317 -0.51 6.66 8.54
N GLU A 318 -0.17 6.62 9.82
CA GLU A 318 -0.69 5.62 10.73
C GLU A 318 -1.03 6.24 12.09
N PHE A 319 -2.20 5.94 12.59
CA PHE A 319 -2.58 6.24 13.96
C PHE A 319 -3.70 5.32 14.43
N GLY A 320 -3.73 5.08 15.73
CA GLY A 320 -4.73 4.24 16.36
C GLY A 320 -4.92 4.54 17.84
N PHE A 321 -6.09 4.17 18.36
CA PHE A 321 -6.43 4.23 19.76
C PHE A 321 -7.24 3.00 20.15
N ALA A 322 -6.88 2.35 21.27
CA ALA A 322 -7.37 1.03 21.63
C ALA A 322 -8.91 0.96 21.79
N ARG A 323 -9.51 -0.07 21.20
CA ARG A 323 -10.96 -0.36 21.28
C ARG A 323 -11.46 -0.52 22.71
N SER A 324 -10.65 -1.10 23.58
CA SER A 324 -11.01 -1.26 25.00
C SER A 324 -11.07 0.05 25.79
N ASN A 325 -10.57 1.16 25.21
CA ASN A 325 -10.62 2.45 25.87
C ASN A 325 -12.00 3.10 25.65
N ARG A 326 -12.74 3.38 26.74
CA ARG A 326 -14.06 4.00 26.71
C ARG A 326 -14.11 5.38 26.02
N ASP A 327 -12.95 6.07 25.96
CA ASP A 327 -12.84 7.39 25.36
C ASP A 327 -12.53 7.34 23.86
N GLN A 328 -12.43 6.13 23.24
CA GLN A 328 -12.00 5.92 21.85
C GLN A 328 -12.76 6.84 20.88
N VAL A 329 -14.08 6.86 20.96
CA VAL A 329 -14.94 7.66 20.06
C VAL A 329 -14.65 9.17 20.19
N ALA A 330 -14.52 9.66 21.41
CA ALA A 330 -14.21 11.06 21.68
C ALA A 330 -12.82 11.44 21.18
N VAL A 331 -11.85 10.54 21.36
CA VAL A 331 -10.46 10.73 20.92
C VAL A 331 -10.37 10.79 19.39
N TYR A 332 -10.97 9.84 18.67
CA TYR A 332 -11.01 9.89 17.20
C TYR A 332 -11.70 11.15 16.69
N ARG A 333 -12.82 11.55 17.31
CA ARG A 333 -13.53 12.78 16.93
C ARG A 333 -12.65 14.02 17.09
N MET A 334 -11.88 14.12 18.17
CA MET A 334 -10.96 15.22 18.43
C MET A 334 -9.84 15.27 17.37
N TRP A 335 -9.14 14.18 17.15
CA TRP A 335 -8.01 14.15 16.21
C TRP A 335 -8.42 14.37 14.77
N LEU A 336 -9.51 13.73 14.33
CA LEU A 336 -10.02 13.88 12.97
C LEU A 336 -10.55 15.30 12.72
N LYS A 337 -11.11 15.96 13.76
CA LYS A 337 -11.48 17.37 13.67
C LYS A 337 -10.26 18.27 13.50
N THR A 338 -9.20 18.08 14.29
CA THR A 338 -7.96 18.86 14.18
C THR A 338 -7.32 18.68 12.79
N LEU A 339 -7.26 17.45 12.27
CA LEU A 339 -6.78 17.15 10.92
C LEU A 339 -7.62 17.83 9.85
N HIS A 340 -8.94 17.83 10.01
CA HIS A 340 -9.86 18.46 9.05
C HIS A 340 -9.77 19.98 9.07
N ASP A 341 -9.71 20.60 10.22
CA ASP A 341 -9.76 22.06 10.35
C ASP A 341 -8.43 22.75 10.04
N ASN A 342 -7.31 22.04 10.15
CA ASN A 342 -6.00 22.61 9.87
C ASN A 342 -5.69 22.57 8.35
N PRO A 343 -5.54 23.72 7.67
CA PRO A 343 -5.34 23.79 6.22
C PRO A 343 -3.97 23.23 5.76
N ASP A 344 -3.01 23.13 6.66
CA ASP A 344 -1.67 22.61 6.35
C ASP A 344 -1.57 21.08 6.44
N CYS A 345 -2.61 20.41 6.98
CA CYS A 345 -2.66 18.95 7.02
C CYS A 345 -3.11 18.39 5.67
N ALA A 346 -2.34 17.46 5.10
CA ALA A 346 -2.62 16.89 3.78
C ALA A 346 -3.57 15.68 3.82
N GLY A 347 -3.81 15.11 5.01
CA GLY A 347 -4.70 13.98 5.19
C GLY A 347 -4.28 13.01 6.27
N TRP A 348 -4.97 11.87 6.29
CA TRP A 348 -4.76 10.84 7.31
C TRP A 348 -5.17 9.44 6.82
N LEU A 349 -4.52 8.40 7.39
CA LEU A 349 -4.86 7.00 7.22
C LEU A 349 -4.89 6.32 8.60
N ILE A 350 -6.02 5.72 8.96
CA ILE A 350 -6.11 4.99 10.24
C ILE A 350 -5.30 3.69 10.19
N TRP A 351 -4.74 3.26 11.29
CA TRP A 351 -4.24 1.92 11.52
C TRP A 351 -5.18 1.19 12.46
N ARG A 352 -5.87 0.17 11.99
CA ARG A 352 -6.02 -0.30 10.60
C ARG A 352 -7.49 -0.67 10.33
N LEU A 353 -7.92 -0.59 9.09
CA LEU A 353 -9.19 -1.15 8.66
C LEU A 353 -9.07 -2.67 8.50
N VAL A 354 -9.97 -3.43 9.12
CA VAL A 354 -10.09 -4.87 8.95
C VAL A 354 -11.51 -5.27 8.58
N SER A 355 -11.64 -6.32 7.78
CA SER A 355 -12.91 -6.84 7.29
C SER A 355 -13.10 -8.30 7.65
N LEU A 356 -14.31 -8.82 7.47
CA LEU A 356 -14.62 -10.24 7.67
C LEU A 356 -13.69 -11.12 6.83
N GLN A 357 -13.06 -12.08 7.48
CA GLN A 357 -12.20 -13.07 6.85
C GLN A 357 -13.03 -14.18 6.18
N ASP A 358 -12.40 -15.10 5.47
CA ASP A 358 -13.06 -16.23 4.86
C ASP A 358 -13.70 -17.17 5.87
N SER A 359 -13.24 -17.15 7.10
CA SER A 359 -13.85 -17.81 8.25
C SER A 359 -15.25 -17.27 8.63
N GLY A 360 -15.65 -16.12 8.07
CA GLY A 360 -16.87 -15.38 8.46
C GLY A 360 -16.75 -14.62 9.77
N ARG A 361 -15.55 -14.45 10.29
CA ARG A 361 -15.25 -13.68 11.50
C ARG A 361 -14.27 -12.55 11.18
N PHE A 362 -14.27 -11.49 11.99
CA PHE A 362 -13.20 -10.53 11.96
C PHE A 362 -11.90 -11.15 12.44
N PRO A 363 -10.76 -10.62 11.99
CA PRO A 363 -9.47 -11.01 12.53
C PRO A 363 -9.47 -10.89 14.06
N LYS A 364 -8.66 -11.72 14.70
CA LYS A 364 -8.36 -11.54 16.11
C LYS A 364 -7.72 -10.17 16.31
N ASP A 365 -8.14 -9.46 17.35
CA ASP A 365 -7.54 -8.16 17.67
C ASP A 365 -6.01 -8.27 17.79
N SER A 366 -5.32 -7.31 17.19
CA SER A 366 -3.92 -7.07 17.49
C SER A 366 -3.76 -6.78 19.00
N HIS A 367 -2.56 -6.97 19.53
CA HIS A 367 -2.28 -6.74 20.95
C HIS A 367 -2.54 -5.29 21.40
N ASP A 368 -2.53 -4.33 20.46
CA ASP A 368 -2.79 -2.91 20.68
C ASP A 368 -4.25 -2.51 20.50
N GLN A 369 -5.07 -3.40 19.90
CA GLN A 369 -6.51 -3.22 19.69
C GLN A 369 -6.87 -1.97 18.86
N PHE A 370 -6.08 -1.66 17.84
CA PHE A 370 -6.30 -0.50 16.97
C PHE A 370 -7.21 -0.78 15.77
N ASP A 371 -7.67 -2.02 15.61
CA ASP A 371 -8.51 -2.43 14.50
C ASP A 371 -9.83 -1.64 14.45
N ILE A 372 -10.17 -1.10 13.29
CA ILE A 372 -11.47 -0.48 12.99
C ILE A 372 -12.25 -1.41 12.05
N ARG A 373 -13.53 -1.62 12.38
CA ARG A 373 -14.43 -2.55 11.69
C ARG A 373 -15.72 -1.85 11.28
N ASN A 374 -16.33 -2.30 10.22
CA ASN A 374 -17.59 -1.75 9.73
C ASN A 374 -18.82 -2.06 10.64
N ASP A 375 -18.67 -2.91 11.64
CA ASP A 375 -19.70 -3.27 12.64
C ASP A 375 -19.54 -2.53 14.00
N GLU A 376 -18.56 -1.64 14.12
CA GLU A 376 -18.21 -0.99 15.41
C GLU A 376 -19.01 0.26 15.76
N GLY A 377 -20.22 0.38 15.26
CA GLY A 377 -21.18 1.41 15.72
C GLY A 377 -20.61 2.85 15.66
N GLU A 378 -20.40 3.46 16.84
CA GLU A 378 -20.07 4.90 16.91
C GLU A 378 -18.67 5.25 16.39
N VAL A 379 -17.64 4.42 16.61
CA VAL A 379 -16.28 4.73 16.11
C VAL A 379 -16.23 4.65 14.59
N TRP A 380 -16.90 3.63 14.01
CA TRP A 380 -17.06 3.53 12.56
C TRP A 380 -17.77 4.75 11.98
N ALA A 381 -18.86 5.19 12.61
CA ALA A 381 -19.60 6.37 12.17
C ALA A 381 -18.73 7.64 12.20
N VAL A 382 -17.96 7.86 13.26
CA VAL A 382 -17.05 9.01 13.38
C VAL A 382 -15.98 9.02 12.30
N VAL A 383 -15.33 7.88 12.05
CA VAL A 383 -14.30 7.76 11.00
C VAL A 383 -14.91 7.95 9.61
N LYS A 384 -16.06 7.35 9.36
CA LYS A 384 -16.81 7.48 8.10
C LYS A 384 -17.23 8.93 7.81
N ASP A 385 -17.80 9.62 8.80
CA ASP A 385 -18.23 11.00 8.65
C ASP A 385 -17.05 11.94 8.41
N ALA A 386 -15.94 11.73 9.11
CA ALA A 386 -14.71 12.47 8.89
C ALA A 386 -14.12 12.22 7.50
N ALA A 387 -14.13 10.99 7.01
CA ALA A 387 -13.67 10.65 5.68
C ALA A 387 -14.55 11.30 4.60
N LYS A 388 -15.87 11.23 4.75
CA LYS A 388 -16.81 11.90 3.85
C LYS A 388 -16.58 13.41 3.79
N SER A 389 -16.42 14.05 4.94
CA SER A 389 -16.16 15.49 5.05
C SER A 389 -14.79 15.86 4.45
N GLY A 390 -13.75 15.05 4.72
CA GLY A 390 -12.41 15.26 4.19
C GLY A 390 -12.35 15.10 2.67
N ALA A 391 -12.98 14.08 2.11
CA ALA A 391 -13.04 13.87 0.66
C ALA A 391 -13.77 15.03 -0.08
N LEU A 392 -14.69 15.70 0.59
CA LEU A 392 -15.40 16.87 0.07
C LEU A 392 -14.71 18.20 0.41
N ARG A 393 -13.61 18.18 1.16
CA ARG A 393 -12.93 19.37 1.61
C ARG A 393 -12.50 20.23 0.42
N ARG A 394 -13.04 21.46 0.39
CA ARG A 394 -12.58 22.49 -0.52
C ARG A 394 -11.63 23.38 0.27
N TYR A 395 -10.39 23.44 -0.15
CA TYR A 395 -9.48 24.46 0.35
C TYR A 395 -10.04 25.81 -0.08
N GLN A 396 -10.20 26.72 0.86
CA GLN A 396 -10.54 28.10 0.51
C GLN A 396 -9.41 28.61 -0.39
N ASN A 397 -9.80 29.14 -1.54
CA ASN A 397 -8.82 29.80 -2.42
C ASN A 397 -8.27 30.98 -1.62
N ASP A 398 -6.96 30.93 -1.40
CA ASP A 398 -6.20 32.08 -0.90
C ASP A 398 -6.16 33.16 -1.95
#